data_e122d826814ce61a426cdd23ae973670
#
_entry.id   e122d826814ce61a426cdd23ae973670
#
_cell.length_a   1.000
_cell.length_b   1.000
_cell.length_c   1.000
_cell.angle_alpha   90.00
_cell.angle_beta   90.00
_cell.angle_gamma   90.00
#
_symmetry.space_group_name_H-M   'P 1'
#
loop_
_entity.id
_entity.type
_entity.pdbx_description
1 polymer ?
#
loop_
_entity_poly.entity_id
_entity_poly.type
_entity_poly.pdbx_seq_one_letter_code
_entity_poly.pdbx_strand_id
1 'polypeptide(L)'
;TGDTSSARGTIAVTSGKWYWEIRTDRIWSSPGYGVIVTGGGRNSFSNEGGASYEPQADRYRLDASTYYDGSADVASKDGQIWAAALDADKGEVSFYVDGVFKRTIYGLKDNQRVNDTALFTPDVWTWNDGPTADNQYTINFGQNPSFCGHAVAGTEKDDSGYGTFRYKPPAGYLAMCTANLPEPSIKDPADYYQGLLYCGSGHTGWTNSIKGLKFKPDLVWLKKLTGGSQYGSIIDSLRGPIKRIVPSEALNETTVDDGMLSFDEGGFSVGANNFFDDE
;
A
#
# COMPACT_ATOMS: atom_id res chain seq x y z
N THR A 1 4.72 28.09 13.60
CA THR A 1 5.10 26.69 13.41
C THR A 1 4.50 26.26 12.08
N GLY A 2 5.33 26.20 11.02
CA GLY A 2 4.86 25.74 9.71
C GLY A 2 4.49 24.25 9.80
N ASP A 3 3.34 23.88 9.24
CA ASP A 3 2.93 22.50 9.11
C ASP A 3 3.55 21.91 7.84
N THR A 4 4.01 20.67 7.91
CA THR A 4 4.43 19.92 6.73
C THR A 4 3.30 19.01 6.27
N SER A 5 3.04 18.99 4.97
CA SER A 5 2.13 18.04 4.34
C SER A 5 2.92 17.05 3.50
N SER A 6 2.56 15.77 3.52
CA SER A 6 3.19 14.76 2.69
C SER A 6 2.18 13.83 2.05
N ALA A 7 2.54 13.30 0.88
CA ALA A 7 1.81 12.25 0.18
C ALA A 7 2.76 11.09 -0.12
N ARG A 8 2.31 9.87 0.20
CA ARG A 8 3.12 8.65 0.08
C ARG A 8 2.56 7.72 -0.97
N GLY A 9 3.44 7.01 -1.64
CA GLY A 9 3.06 5.89 -2.49
C GLY A 9 2.41 4.76 -1.67
N THR A 10 1.59 3.97 -2.33
CA THR A 10 0.92 2.80 -1.73
C THR A 10 1.72 1.51 -1.88
N ILE A 11 2.75 1.50 -2.74
CA ILE A 11 3.69 0.40 -2.88
C ILE A 11 4.91 0.69 -2.01
N ALA A 12 5.33 -0.30 -1.23
CA ALA A 12 6.55 -0.26 -0.45
C ALA A 12 7.40 -1.50 -0.75
N VAL A 13 8.71 -1.33 -0.83
CA VAL A 13 9.66 -2.36 -1.24
C VAL A 13 10.80 -2.51 -0.23
N THR A 14 11.34 -3.73 -0.11
CA THR A 14 12.50 -4.03 0.75
C THR A 14 13.78 -4.24 -0.06
N SER A 15 13.65 -4.51 -1.36
CA SER A 15 14.75 -4.88 -2.25
C SER A 15 14.47 -4.44 -3.68
N GLY A 16 15.48 -4.56 -4.55
CA GLY A 16 15.38 -4.23 -5.98
C GLY A 16 15.67 -2.76 -6.30
N LYS A 17 15.60 -2.44 -7.58
CA LYS A 17 15.88 -1.10 -8.11
C LYS A 17 14.65 -0.53 -8.75
N TRP A 18 14.23 0.64 -8.28
CA TRP A 18 12.94 1.23 -8.58
C TRP A 18 13.06 2.66 -9.08
N TYR A 19 12.22 3.06 -10.03
CA TYR A 19 12.22 4.38 -10.64
C TYR A 19 10.80 4.94 -10.72
N TRP A 20 10.67 6.24 -10.46
CA TRP A 20 9.45 7.01 -10.66
C TRP A 20 9.77 8.46 -10.98
N GLU A 21 8.81 9.16 -11.56
CA GLU A 21 8.90 10.57 -11.92
C GLU A 21 7.83 11.40 -11.19
N ILE A 22 8.16 12.63 -10.86
CA ILE A 22 7.28 13.57 -10.18
C ILE A 22 7.32 14.88 -10.95
N ARG A 23 6.20 15.28 -11.54
CA ARG A 23 6.07 16.60 -12.15
C ARG A 23 5.54 17.57 -11.11
N THR A 24 6.17 18.71 -11.00
CA THR A 24 5.69 19.87 -10.24
C THR A 24 4.73 20.67 -11.09
N ASP A 25 3.44 20.55 -10.83
CA ASP A 25 2.43 21.28 -11.58
C ASP A 25 2.34 22.72 -11.11
N ARG A 26 2.51 22.92 -9.81
CA ARG A 26 2.58 24.25 -9.19
C ARG A 26 3.45 24.22 -7.94
N ILE A 27 4.29 25.22 -7.79
CA ILE A 27 5.14 25.44 -6.60
C ILE A 27 4.78 26.76 -5.94
N TRP A 28 4.41 26.68 -4.69
CA TRP A 28 4.19 27.82 -3.83
C TRP A 28 5.25 27.90 -2.71
N SER A 29 5.65 26.78 -2.18
CA SER A 29 6.62 26.65 -1.08
C SER A 29 7.65 25.56 -1.34
N SER A 30 8.66 25.45 -0.50
CA SER A 30 9.76 24.50 -0.69
C SER A 30 9.26 23.05 -0.76
N PRO A 31 9.36 22.39 -1.93
CA PRO A 31 9.04 20.98 -2.08
C PRO A 31 10.20 20.10 -1.63
N GLY A 32 9.87 18.88 -1.20
CA GLY A 32 10.84 17.82 -1.02
C GLY A 32 10.40 16.56 -1.77
N TYR A 33 11.35 15.93 -2.43
CA TYR A 33 11.15 14.69 -3.16
C TYR A 33 11.98 13.60 -2.51
N GLY A 34 11.38 12.46 -2.23
CA GLY A 34 12.12 11.47 -1.47
C GLY A 34 11.53 10.08 -1.42
N VAL A 35 12.13 9.34 -0.52
CA VAL A 35 11.74 8.01 -0.11
C VAL A 35 11.71 7.96 1.41
N ILE A 36 10.69 7.35 1.96
CA ILE A 36 10.52 7.20 3.41
C ILE A 36 10.41 5.72 3.77
N VAL A 37 10.86 5.38 4.98
CA VAL A 37 10.68 4.04 5.54
C VAL A 37 9.29 3.96 6.16
N THR A 38 8.50 2.94 5.76
CA THR A 38 7.16 2.74 6.31
C THR A 38 7.24 2.18 7.74
N GLY A 39 6.36 2.64 8.60
CA GLY A 39 6.29 2.21 10.02
C GLY A 39 6.69 3.29 11.02
N GLY A 40 7.21 4.41 10.57
CA GLY A 40 7.38 5.62 11.37
C GLY A 40 6.05 6.39 11.52
N GLY A 41 5.98 7.28 12.52
CA GLY A 41 4.81 8.10 12.82
C GLY A 41 4.40 9.08 11.69
N ARG A 42 3.32 9.78 11.88
CA ARG A 42 2.65 10.58 10.83
C ARG A 42 3.37 11.85 10.38
N ASN A 43 4.46 12.26 10.99
CA ASN A 43 5.01 13.60 10.82
C ASN A 43 6.40 13.55 10.22
N SER A 44 6.45 13.78 8.93
CA SER A 44 7.61 14.27 8.18
C SER A 44 9.00 13.68 8.53
N PHE A 45 9.90 13.79 7.60
CA PHE A 45 11.32 13.45 7.62
C PHE A 45 12.12 13.73 8.91
N SER A 46 11.54 14.43 9.90
CA SER A 46 12.24 14.76 11.15
C SER A 46 12.31 13.63 12.17
N ASN A 47 11.47 12.59 12.05
CA ASN A 47 11.39 11.50 13.04
C ASN A 47 11.34 10.09 12.44
N GLU A 48 11.34 9.96 11.12
CA GLU A 48 11.25 8.69 10.39
C GLU A 48 12.50 8.50 9.54
N GLY A 49 12.95 7.28 9.36
CA GLY A 49 14.04 6.96 8.45
C GLY A 49 13.64 7.28 7.01
N GLY A 50 14.54 7.87 6.25
CA GLY A 50 14.28 8.18 4.85
C GLY A 50 15.28 9.16 4.28
N ALA A 51 15.16 9.43 2.98
CA ALA A 51 15.98 10.41 2.30
C ALA A 51 15.13 11.31 1.42
N SER A 52 15.44 12.60 1.42
CA SER A 52 14.80 13.57 0.53
C SER A 52 15.78 14.60 0.00
N TYR A 53 15.44 15.15 -1.16
CA TYR A 53 16.10 16.29 -1.74
C TYR A 53 15.16 17.49 -1.74
N GLU A 54 15.63 18.64 -1.24
CA GLU A 54 14.90 19.90 -1.13
C GLU A 54 15.58 20.97 -2.00
N PRO A 55 15.19 21.09 -3.28
CA PRO A 55 15.95 21.90 -4.23
C PRO A 55 15.99 23.38 -3.91
N GLN A 56 14.89 23.96 -3.40
CA GLN A 56 14.85 25.40 -3.09
C GLN A 56 15.72 25.78 -1.90
N ALA A 57 15.97 24.84 -1.01
CA ALA A 57 16.80 25.04 0.16
C ALA A 57 18.25 24.59 -0.05
N ASP A 58 18.56 24.07 -1.25
CA ASP A 58 19.87 23.51 -1.62
C ASP A 58 20.38 22.51 -0.56
N ARG A 59 19.52 21.61 -0.18
CA ARG A 59 19.82 20.64 0.87
C ARG A 59 19.20 19.28 0.59
N TYR A 60 19.81 18.28 1.16
CA TYR A 60 19.21 16.95 1.26
C TYR A 60 19.09 16.55 2.74
N ARG A 61 18.21 15.63 3.00
CA ARG A 61 18.04 15.03 4.32
C ARG A 61 18.27 13.54 4.23
N LEU A 62 18.91 13.04 5.26
CA LEU A 62 18.99 11.61 5.56
C LEU A 62 18.53 11.48 7.02
N ASP A 63 17.44 10.78 7.24
CA ASP A 63 16.73 10.71 8.52
C ASP A 63 16.38 12.11 9.06
N ALA A 64 16.63 12.36 10.34
CA ALA A 64 16.42 13.67 10.94
C ALA A 64 17.55 14.68 10.64
N SER A 65 18.62 14.24 9.98
CA SER A 65 19.79 15.10 9.72
C SER A 65 19.62 15.86 8.41
N THR A 66 19.97 17.13 8.42
CA THR A 66 19.93 17.99 7.25
C THR A 66 21.36 18.29 6.80
N TYR A 67 21.62 18.11 5.51
CA TYR A 67 22.92 18.39 4.89
C TYR A 67 22.73 19.45 3.79
N TYR A 68 23.63 20.42 3.74
CA TYR A 68 23.65 21.44 2.70
C TYR A 68 24.55 20.98 1.55
N ASP A 69 24.11 21.19 0.33
CA ASP A 69 24.84 20.74 -0.86
C ASP A 69 25.77 21.79 -1.43
N GLY A 70 25.48 23.08 -1.24
CA GLY A 70 26.24 24.19 -1.80
C GLY A 70 26.16 24.29 -3.33
N SER A 71 25.31 23.50 -3.96
CA SER A 71 25.11 23.47 -5.42
C SER A 71 23.84 24.21 -5.82
N ALA A 72 23.73 25.49 -5.49
CA ALA A 72 22.54 26.37 -5.64
C ALA A 72 21.81 26.36 -7.01
N ASP A 73 21.98 25.32 -7.82
CA ASP A 73 21.68 25.36 -9.25
C ASP A 73 20.24 24.91 -9.63
N VAL A 74 19.42 24.45 -8.71
CA VAL A 74 18.12 23.90 -9.12
C VAL A 74 16.97 24.31 -8.21
N ALA A 75 16.57 25.58 -8.32
CA ALA A 75 15.26 25.95 -7.78
C ALA A 75 14.17 25.17 -8.52
N SER A 76 13.28 24.51 -7.77
CA SER A 76 12.10 23.88 -8.35
C SER A 76 11.25 24.90 -9.11
N LYS A 77 10.74 24.52 -10.27
CA LYS A 77 9.90 25.36 -11.15
C LYS A 77 8.65 24.61 -11.53
N ASP A 78 7.59 25.37 -11.79
CA ASP A 78 6.39 24.83 -12.41
C ASP A 78 6.72 24.12 -13.72
N GLY A 79 6.14 22.95 -13.90
CA GLY A 79 6.37 22.12 -15.08
C GLY A 79 7.63 21.25 -15.07
N GLN A 80 8.51 21.41 -14.10
CA GLN A 80 9.75 20.63 -13.97
C GLN A 80 9.46 19.19 -13.58
N ILE A 81 10.22 18.25 -14.11
CA ILE A 81 10.07 16.82 -13.83
C ILE A 81 11.28 16.33 -13.01
N TRP A 82 11.00 15.94 -11.81
CA TRP A 82 11.92 15.26 -10.90
C TRP A 82 11.82 13.76 -11.08
N ALA A 83 12.91 13.05 -10.93
CA ALA A 83 12.88 11.61 -10.87
C ALA A 83 13.73 11.09 -9.71
N ALA A 84 13.28 9.98 -9.15
CA ALA A 84 14.00 9.25 -8.13
C ALA A 84 14.27 7.81 -8.60
N ALA A 85 15.51 7.37 -8.39
CA ALA A 85 15.97 6.02 -8.66
C ALA A 85 16.48 5.42 -7.34
N LEU A 86 15.69 4.53 -6.73
CA LEU A 86 15.95 3.85 -5.47
C LEU A 86 16.65 2.50 -5.73
N ASP A 87 17.86 2.32 -5.23
CA ASP A 87 18.48 0.99 -5.05
C ASP A 87 18.20 0.54 -3.60
N ALA A 88 17.12 -0.21 -3.43
CA ALA A 88 16.68 -0.66 -2.10
C ALA A 88 17.63 -1.72 -1.54
N ASP A 89 18.38 -2.44 -2.37
CA ASP A 89 19.38 -3.42 -1.92
C ASP A 89 20.56 -2.75 -1.24
N LYS A 90 21.03 -1.64 -1.82
CA LYS A 90 22.13 -0.84 -1.27
C LYS A 90 21.69 0.20 -0.25
N GLY A 91 20.42 0.57 -0.22
CA GLY A 91 19.94 1.70 0.58
C GLY A 91 20.43 3.04 0.04
N GLU A 92 20.28 3.26 -1.28
CA GLU A 92 20.70 4.46 -1.98
C GLU A 92 19.53 5.02 -2.81
N VAL A 93 19.40 6.33 -2.90
CA VAL A 93 18.47 6.98 -3.81
C VAL A 93 19.15 8.09 -4.60
N SER A 94 19.01 8.03 -5.94
CA SER A 94 19.53 9.03 -6.86
C SER A 94 18.42 9.92 -7.39
N PHE A 95 18.67 11.21 -7.44
CA PHE A 95 17.74 12.22 -7.94
C PHE A 95 18.17 12.78 -9.27
N TYR A 96 17.21 13.04 -10.13
CA TYR A 96 17.36 13.63 -11.45
C TYR A 96 16.36 14.78 -11.62
N VAL A 97 16.73 15.76 -12.44
CA VAL A 97 15.87 16.87 -12.83
C VAL A 97 15.90 16.98 -14.33
N ASP A 98 14.75 16.93 -14.96
CA ASP A 98 14.61 16.97 -16.42
C ASP A 98 15.57 15.99 -17.14
N GLY A 99 15.71 14.80 -16.55
CA GLY A 99 16.58 13.72 -17.03
C GLY A 99 18.07 13.88 -16.68
N VAL A 100 18.47 14.97 -16.04
CA VAL A 100 19.88 15.22 -15.67
C VAL A 100 20.12 14.80 -14.23
N PHE A 101 21.11 13.93 -14.02
CA PHE A 101 21.54 13.50 -12.69
C PHE A 101 21.93 14.69 -11.80
N LYS A 102 21.49 14.65 -10.56
CA LYS A 102 21.83 15.67 -9.55
C LYS A 102 22.65 15.09 -8.42
N ARG A 103 22.13 14.08 -7.73
CA ARG A 103 22.76 13.56 -6.51
C ARG A 103 22.30 12.14 -6.21
N THR A 104 23.18 11.39 -5.53
CA THR A 104 22.81 10.17 -4.81
C THR A 104 22.94 10.41 -3.32
N ILE A 105 21.93 10.02 -2.56
CA ILE A 105 21.94 9.95 -1.11
C ILE A 105 22.17 8.49 -0.73
N TYR A 106 23.19 8.25 0.10
CA TYR A 106 23.63 6.95 0.58
C TYR A 106 23.19 6.73 2.01
N GLY A 107 23.27 5.48 2.49
CA GLY A 107 23.14 5.17 3.91
C GLY A 107 21.69 5.09 4.43
N LEU A 108 20.71 4.86 3.55
CA LEU A 108 19.33 4.67 4.00
C LEU A 108 19.16 3.46 4.92
N LYS A 109 20.07 2.48 4.85
CA LYS A 109 20.09 1.28 5.69
C LYS A 109 21.05 1.38 6.89
N ASP A 110 21.89 2.39 6.95
CA ASP A 110 22.92 2.52 8.00
C ASP A 110 22.35 3.07 9.30
N ASN A 111 21.09 3.46 9.29
CA ASN A 111 20.45 4.03 10.46
C ASN A 111 19.88 2.96 11.39
N GLN A 112 20.01 3.16 12.69
CA GLN A 112 19.45 2.29 13.73
C GLN A 112 17.92 2.12 13.66
N ARG A 113 17.23 2.99 12.92
CA ARG A 113 15.77 2.94 12.68
C ARG A 113 15.39 2.13 11.44
N VAL A 114 16.36 1.79 10.61
CA VAL A 114 16.19 1.09 9.34
C VAL A 114 16.96 -0.22 9.44
N ASN A 115 16.27 -1.32 9.47
CA ASN A 115 16.87 -2.67 9.44
C ASN A 115 16.69 -3.28 8.03
N ASP A 116 17.23 -4.47 7.81
CA ASP A 116 17.14 -5.20 6.54
C ASP A 116 15.70 -5.50 6.08
N THR A 117 14.70 -5.30 6.96
CA THR A 117 13.27 -5.46 6.66
C THR A 117 12.56 -4.13 6.42
N ALA A 118 13.30 -3.03 6.35
CA ALA A 118 12.71 -1.72 6.12
C ALA A 118 12.00 -1.65 4.77
N LEU A 119 10.78 -1.14 4.80
CA LEU A 119 9.95 -0.93 3.63
C LEU A 119 10.12 0.50 3.15
N PHE A 120 10.66 0.68 1.95
CA PHE A 120 10.83 1.97 1.31
C PHE A 120 9.62 2.30 0.43
N THR A 121 9.05 3.50 0.60
CA THR A 121 7.97 4.00 -0.25
C THR A 121 8.30 5.40 -0.79
N PRO A 122 7.89 5.75 -2.03
CA PRO A 122 8.00 7.12 -2.54
C PRO A 122 7.26 8.09 -1.65
N ASP A 123 7.85 9.28 -1.47
CA ASP A 123 7.24 10.36 -0.70
C ASP A 123 7.49 11.71 -1.39
N VAL A 124 6.47 12.55 -1.38
CA VAL A 124 6.58 13.96 -1.71
C VAL A 124 6.04 14.76 -0.55
N TRP A 125 6.73 15.81 -0.20
CA TRP A 125 6.31 16.65 0.89
C TRP A 125 6.51 18.14 0.58
N THR A 126 5.83 18.96 1.32
CA THR A 126 5.94 20.41 1.20
C THR A 126 5.97 21.04 2.58
N TRP A 127 6.79 22.07 2.70
CA TRP A 127 6.73 22.96 3.85
C TRP A 127 5.60 23.93 3.64
N ASN A 128 4.65 23.98 4.54
CA ASN A 128 3.48 24.83 4.43
C ASN A 128 3.69 26.11 5.28
N ASP A 129 4.01 27.21 4.62
CA ASP A 129 4.21 28.50 5.29
C ASP A 129 2.92 29.32 5.44
N GLY A 130 1.74 28.69 5.31
CA GLY A 130 0.47 29.37 5.52
C GLY A 130 -0.72 28.67 4.85
N PRO A 131 -1.93 29.14 5.11
CA PRO A 131 -3.18 28.51 4.66
C PRO A 131 -3.41 28.58 3.14
N THR A 132 -2.56 29.28 2.41
CA THR A 132 -2.64 29.48 0.95
C THR A 132 -1.56 28.73 0.18
N ALA A 133 -0.67 27.99 0.87
CA ALA A 133 0.37 27.21 0.21
C ALA A 133 -0.27 26.01 -0.53
N ASP A 134 -0.18 26.02 -1.85
CA ASP A 134 -0.83 25.07 -2.76
C ASP A 134 0.21 24.53 -3.74
N ASN A 135 1.04 23.57 -3.26
CA ASN A 135 1.92 22.80 -4.12
C ASN A 135 1.12 21.67 -4.77
N GLN A 136 1.25 21.53 -6.08
CA GLN A 136 0.57 20.49 -6.85
C GLN A 136 1.59 19.62 -7.56
N TYR A 137 1.40 18.29 -7.46
CA TYR A 137 2.26 17.30 -8.04
C TYR A 137 1.48 16.26 -8.81
N THR A 138 2.02 15.82 -9.93
CA THR A 138 1.57 14.62 -10.63
C THR A 138 2.71 13.60 -10.65
N ILE A 139 2.43 12.37 -10.18
CA ILE A 139 3.43 11.32 -10.07
C ILE A 139 3.18 10.27 -11.14
N ASN A 140 4.25 9.86 -11.82
CA ASN A 140 4.27 8.78 -12.79
C ASN A 140 5.09 7.60 -12.26
N PHE A 141 4.41 6.50 -11.94
CA PHE A 141 5.03 5.21 -11.61
C PHE A 141 5.15 4.29 -12.83
N GLY A 142 5.16 4.86 -14.04
CA GLY A 142 5.19 4.16 -15.31
C GLY A 142 3.84 4.05 -16.03
N GLN A 143 2.74 4.45 -15.39
CA GLN A 143 1.39 4.36 -15.96
C GLN A 143 0.92 5.65 -16.67
N ASN A 144 1.58 6.77 -16.42
CA ASN A 144 1.10 8.08 -16.85
C ASN A 144 2.21 9.00 -17.38
N PRO A 145 2.81 8.67 -18.53
CA PRO A 145 3.95 9.41 -19.07
C PRO A 145 3.63 10.84 -19.54
N SER A 146 2.35 11.21 -19.62
CA SER A 146 1.88 12.57 -19.93
C SER A 146 1.57 13.40 -18.69
N PHE A 147 1.67 12.83 -17.48
CA PHE A 147 1.30 13.49 -16.23
C PHE A 147 -0.13 14.09 -16.31
N CYS A 148 -1.10 13.22 -16.62
CA CYS A 148 -2.52 13.60 -16.82
C CYS A 148 -2.73 14.65 -17.93
N GLY A 149 -1.87 14.69 -18.94
CA GLY A 149 -1.93 15.66 -20.02
C GLY A 149 -1.21 16.98 -19.75
N HIS A 150 -0.57 17.13 -18.60
CA HIS A 150 0.18 18.33 -18.22
C HIS A 150 1.55 18.42 -18.92
N ALA A 151 2.02 17.35 -19.55
CA ALA A 151 3.24 17.32 -20.35
C ALA A 151 3.06 16.48 -21.61
N VAL A 152 3.95 16.68 -22.59
CA VAL A 152 4.04 15.77 -23.73
C VAL A 152 4.41 14.39 -23.21
N ALA A 153 3.65 13.37 -23.63
CA ALA A 153 3.88 11.99 -23.20
C ALA A 153 5.30 11.52 -23.51
N GLY A 154 5.94 10.95 -22.52
CA GLY A 154 7.22 10.26 -22.69
C GLY A 154 7.04 8.91 -23.39
N THR A 155 8.12 8.37 -23.92
CA THR A 155 8.16 7.08 -24.64
C THR A 155 9.20 6.12 -24.07
N GLU A 156 9.96 6.58 -23.08
CA GLU A 156 11.04 5.79 -22.48
C GLU A 156 10.48 4.63 -21.64
N LYS A 157 11.04 3.44 -21.83
CA LYS A 157 10.63 2.23 -21.11
C LYS A 157 11.65 1.87 -20.04
N ASP A 158 11.18 1.29 -18.95
CA ASP A 158 12.03 0.53 -18.04
C ASP A 158 12.52 -0.77 -18.71
N ASP A 159 13.44 -1.47 -18.08
CA ASP A 159 14.02 -2.68 -18.66
C ASP A 159 13.03 -3.87 -18.72
N SER A 160 11.94 -3.83 -17.97
CA SER A 160 10.85 -4.81 -18.04
C SER A 160 9.82 -4.50 -19.14
N GLY A 161 9.79 -3.26 -19.63
CA GLY A 161 8.84 -2.78 -20.63
C GLY A 161 7.46 -2.41 -20.09
N TYR A 162 7.19 -2.62 -18.78
CA TYR A 162 5.88 -2.29 -18.19
C TYR A 162 5.72 -0.80 -17.92
N GLY A 163 6.78 -0.12 -17.45
CA GLY A 163 6.72 1.31 -17.18
C GLY A 163 7.01 2.16 -18.41
N THR A 164 6.31 3.31 -18.53
CA THR A 164 6.60 4.34 -19.54
C THR A 164 6.86 5.67 -18.86
N PHE A 165 7.96 6.31 -19.22
CA PHE A 165 8.48 7.49 -18.55
C PHE A 165 8.80 8.61 -19.54
N ARG A 166 8.94 9.83 -19.04
CA ARG A 166 9.41 10.98 -19.80
C ARG A 166 10.90 10.86 -20.11
N TYR A 167 11.69 10.40 -19.13
CA TYR A 167 13.12 10.23 -19.23
C TYR A 167 13.51 8.76 -19.04
N LYS A 168 14.61 8.36 -19.67
CA LYS A 168 15.09 6.97 -19.58
C LYS A 168 15.49 6.63 -18.15
N PRO A 169 14.87 5.62 -17.51
CA PRO A 169 15.36 5.10 -16.24
C PRO A 169 16.82 4.63 -16.34
N PRO A 170 17.61 4.73 -15.29
CA PRO A 170 18.92 4.10 -15.26
C PRO A 170 18.83 2.59 -15.50
N ALA A 171 19.87 1.99 -16.08
CA ALA A 171 19.88 0.56 -16.37
C ALA A 171 19.66 -0.29 -15.11
N GLY A 172 18.78 -1.27 -15.19
CA GLY A 172 18.39 -2.16 -14.10
C GLY A 172 17.32 -1.58 -13.17
N TYR A 173 16.85 -0.35 -13.37
CA TYR A 173 15.75 0.23 -12.59
C TYR A 173 14.42 -0.03 -13.27
N LEU A 174 13.44 -0.45 -12.49
CA LEU A 174 12.10 -0.83 -12.93
C LEU A 174 11.06 0.18 -12.42
N ALA A 175 9.98 0.30 -13.16
CA ALA A 175 8.81 1.05 -12.71
C ALA A 175 8.28 0.49 -11.37
N MET A 176 8.00 1.36 -10.40
CA MET A 176 7.41 0.95 -9.12
C MET A 176 5.92 0.68 -9.30
N CYS A 177 5.60 -0.40 -9.96
CA CYS A 177 4.22 -0.83 -10.25
C CYS A 177 4.04 -2.32 -9.92
N THR A 178 2.80 -2.74 -9.80
CA THR A 178 2.44 -4.12 -9.41
C THR A 178 2.98 -5.17 -10.38
N ALA A 179 3.12 -4.83 -11.67
CA ALA A 179 3.64 -5.76 -12.69
C ALA A 179 5.13 -6.10 -12.50
N ASN A 180 5.89 -5.24 -11.81
CA ASN A 180 7.31 -5.44 -11.52
C ASN A 180 7.57 -6.00 -10.11
N LEU A 181 6.54 -6.08 -9.27
CA LEU A 181 6.68 -6.71 -7.96
C LEU A 181 6.80 -8.24 -8.12
N PRO A 182 7.46 -8.92 -7.18
CA PRO A 182 7.44 -10.38 -7.13
C PRO A 182 6.00 -10.91 -7.14
N GLU A 183 5.76 -12.00 -7.85
CA GLU A 183 4.44 -12.64 -7.80
C GLU A 183 4.08 -13.00 -6.35
N PRO A 184 2.84 -12.71 -5.91
CA PRO A 184 2.39 -13.10 -4.59
C PRO A 184 2.40 -14.64 -4.48
N SER A 185 2.72 -15.16 -3.31
CA SER A 185 2.68 -16.59 -3.03
C SER A 185 1.26 -17.17 -3.19
N ILE A 186 0.25 -16.35 -2.92
CA ILE A 186 -1.16 -16.68 -3.18
C ILE A 186 -1.56 -16.03 -4.49
N LYS A 187 -1.66 -16.81 -5.56
CA LYS A 187 -1.98 -16.30 -6.90
C LYS A 187 -3.47 -15.99 -7.07
N ASP A 188 -4.33 -16.84 -6.54
CA ASP A 188 -5.78 -16.62 -6.52
C ASP A 188 -6.27 -16.63 -5.05
N PRO A 189 -6.57 -15.47 -4.47
CA PRO A 189 -7.12 -15.41 -3.12
C PRO A 189 -8.42 -16.18 -2.95
N ALA A 190 -9.20 -16.40 -4.02
CA ALA A 190 -10.45 -17.14 -3.98
C ALA A 190 -10.25 -18.64 -3.71
N ASP A 191 -9.01 -19.16 -3.81
CA ASP A 191 -8.68 -20.52 -3.42
C ASP A 191 -8.53 -20.68 -1.89
N TYR A 192 -8.49 -19.56 -1.14
CA TYR A 192 -8.26 -19.54 0.30
C TYR A 192 -9.31 -18.74 1.07
N TYR A 193 -9.91 -17.76 0.45
CA TYR A 193 -10.92 -16.90 1.06
C TYR A 193 -12.00 -16.52 0.05
N GLN A 194 -13.27 -16.73 0.42
CA GLN A 194 -14.39 -16.38 -0.43
C GLN A 194 -15.61 -15.96 0.40
N GLY A 195 -16.29 -14.90 -0.03
CA GLY A 195 -17.59 -14.50 0.51
C GLY A 195 -18.72 -15.12 -0.31
N LEU A 196 -19.71 -15.68 0.38
CA LEU A 196 -20.93 -16.21 -0.23
C LEU A 196 -22.16 -15.58 0.41
N LEU A 197 -23.19 -15.39 -0.39
CA LEU A 197 -24.55 -15.12 0.09
C LEU A 197 -25.37 -16.38 -0.04
N TYR A 198 -26.15 -16.69 0.97
CA TYR A 198 -27.11 -17.78 0.93
C TYR A 198 -28.42 -17.36 1.61
N CYS A 199 -29.50 -18.00 1.22
CA CYS A 199 -30.80 -17.85 1.90
C CYS A 199 -30.95 -18.93 2.96
N GLY A 200 -31.34 -18.53 4.15
CA GLY A 200 -31.79 -19.48 5.16
C GLY A 200 -33.06 -20.20 4.71
N SER A 201 -33.28 -21.43 5.19
CA SER A 201 -34.46 -22.20 4.86
C SER A 201 -35.66 -21.89 5.76
N GLY A 202 -35.40 -21.36 6.96
CA GLY A 202 -36.41 -21.08 7.98
C GLY A 202 -37.15 -22.34 8.52
N HIS A 203 -36.72 -23.53 8.12
CA HIS A 203 -37.40 -24.77 8.45
C HIS A 203 -36.70 -25.57 9.54
N THR A 204 -37.41 -25.87 10.61
CA THR A 204 -36.93 -26.76 11.69
C THR A 204 -36.68 -28.19 11.20
N GLY A 205 -35.54 -28.75 11.57
CA GLY A 205 -35.18 -30.14 11.26
C GLY A 205 -34.59 -30.35 9.85
N TRP A 206 -34.31 -29.30 9.10
CA TRP A 206 -33.70 -29.37 7.79
C TRP A 206 -32.20 -29.02 7.85
N THR A 207 -31.43 -29.61 6.98
CA THR A 207 -30.04 -29.25 6.76
C THR A 207 -29.93 -28.41 5.50
N ASN A 208 -29.33 -27.23 5.61
CA ASN A 208 -29.03 -26.40 4.46
C ASN A 208 -27.54 -26.56 4.08
N SER A 209 -27.29 -27.06 2.87
CA SER A 209 -25.93 -27.28 2.37
C SER A 209 -25.51 -26.11 1.45
N ILE A 210 -24.61 -25.28 1.92
CA ILE A 210 -24.11 -24.10 1.22
C ILE A 210 -22.88 -24.53 0.40
N LYS A 211 -22.95 -24.38 -0.92
CA LYS A 211 -21.91 -24.73 -1.88
C LYS A 211 -21.47 -23.52 -2.70
N GLY A 212 -20.30 -23.62 -3.34
CA GLY A 212 -19.77 -22.57 -4.20
C GLY A 212 -18.40 -22.06 -3.79
N LEU A 213 -17.79 -22.60 -2.71
CA LEU A 213 -16.39 -22.38 -2.41
C LEU A 213 -15.50 -23.24 -3.31
N LYS A 214 -14.32 -22.76 -3.61
CA LYS A 214 -13.29 -23.55 -4.33
C LYS A 214 -12.52 -24.51 -3.41
N PHE A 215 -12.74 -24.41 -2.10
CA PHE A 215 -11.98 -25.13 -1.07
C PHE A 215 -12.92 -25.62 0.05
N LYS A 216 -12.43 -26.53 0.87
CA LYS A 216 -13.04 -26.87 2.14
C LYS A 216 -12.66 -25.82 3.17
N PRO A 217 -13.60 -25.09 3.77
CA PRO A 217 -13.27 -24.04 4.73
C PRO A 217 -12.76 -24.62 6.05
N ASP A 218 -11.77 -23.98 6.65
CA ASP A 218 -11.32 -24.22 8.02
C ASP A 218 -11.88 -23.18 9.01
N LEU A 219 -12.35 -22.05 8.48
CA LEU A 219 -13.01 -21.01 9.25
C LEU A 219 -14.21 -20.48 8.47
N VAL A 220 -15.34 -20.38 9.14
CA VAL A 220 -16.57 -19.81 8.60
C VAL A 220 -17.02 -18.66 9.50
N TRP A 221 -17.14 -17.48 8.92
CA TRP A 221 -17.70 -16.31 9.57
C TRP A 221 -19.06 -16.00 8.96
N LEU A 222 -20.10 -16.18 9.77
CA LEU A 222 -21.49 -15.98 9.36
C LEU A 222 -22.07 -14.71 9.96
N LYS A 223 -22.85 -14.00 9.15
CA LYS A 223 -23.61 -12.82 9.60
C LYS A 223 -24.95 -12.75 8.88
N LYS A 224 -26.02 -12.72 9.63
CA LYS A 224 -27.37 -12.46 9.11
C LYS A 224 -27.45 -11.01 8.59
N LEU A 225 -27.96 -10.82 7.37
CA LEU A 225 -28.07 -9.51 6.72
C LEU A 225 -29.47 -8.90 6.89
N THR A 226 -30.53 -9.72 7.01
CA THR A 226 -31.92 -9.31 7.07
C THR A 226 -32.60 -9.92 8.29
N GLY A 227 -33.64 -9.26 8.82
CA GLY A 227 -34.47 -9.78 9.91
C GLY A 227 -33.75 -9.92 11.27
N GLY A 228 -34.17 -9.19 12.28
CA GLY A 228 -33.72 -9.29 13.67
C GLY A 228 -32.24 -8.99 13.95
N SER A 229 -31.90 -8.71 15.21
CA SER A 229 -30.51 -8.52 15.64
C SER A 229 -29.92 -9.85 16.09
N GLN A 230 -29.21 -10.51 15.17
CA GLN A 230 -28.39 -11.67 15.48
C GLN A 230 -26.92 -11.33 15.41
N TYR A 231 -26.17 -11.80 16.40
CA TYR A 231 -24.72 -11.62 16.44
C TYR A 231 -24.04 -12.43 15.33
N GLY A 232 -22.94 -11.92 14.79
CA GLY A 232 -22.08 -12.70 13.92
C GLY A 232 -21.51 -13.92 14.65
N SER A 233 -21.22 -14.96 13.91
CA SER A 233 -20.69 -16.22 14.44
C SER A 233 -19.40 -16.60 13.71
N ILE A 234 -18.38 -16.97 14.48
CA ILE A 234 -17.15 -17.56 13.95
C ILE A 234 -17.08 -19.00 14.42
N ILE A 235 -16.90 -19.90 13.50
CA ILE A 235 -16.75 -21.34 13.71
C ILE A 235 -15.48 -21.79 12.97
N ASP A 236 -14.68 -22.65 13.58
CA ASP A 236 -13.48 -23.21 12.94
C ASP A 236 -13.36 -24.72 13.10
N SER A 237 -12.58 -25.33 12.21
CA SER A 237 -12.39 -26.76 12.14
C SER A 237 -11.62 -27.34 13.34
N LEU A 238 -10.79 -26.52 14.04
CA LEU A 238 -10.01 -26.98 15.19
C LEU A 238 -10.89 -27.23 16.40
N ARG A 239 -11.90 -26.38 16.65
CA ARG A 239 -12.85 -26.53 17.75
C ARG A 239 -14.04 -27.40 17.39
N GLY A 240 -14.30 -27.52 16.10
CA GLY A 240 -15.41 -28.29 15.54
C GLY A 240 -16.64 -27.45 15.22
N PRO A 241 -17.55 -28.00 14.40
CA PRO A 241 -18.63 -27.23 13.79
C PRO A 241 -19.68 -26.70 14.79
N ILE A 242 -19.85 -27.34 15.94
CA ILE A 242 -20.81 -26.94 16.96
C ILE A 242 -20.28 -25.87 17.92
N LYS A 243 -18.99 -25.49 17.80
CA LYS A 243 -18.36 -24.52 18.69
C LYS A 243 -18.37 -23.13 18.05
N ARG A 244 -19.04 -22.18 18.71
CA ARG A 244 -19.29 -20.84 18.24
C ARG A 244 -18.60 -19.81 19.11
N ILE A 245 -17.94 -18.84 18.47
CA ILE A 245 -17.51 -17.58 19.07
C ILE A 245 -18.34 -16.43 18.48
N VAL A 246 -18.68 -15.46 19.31
CA VAL A 246 -19.36 -14.20 18.94
C VAL A 246 -18.36 -13.07 18.94
N PRO A 247 -17.84 -12.62 17.80
CA PRO A 247 -16.71 -11.66 17.76
C PRO A 247 -17.08 -10.23 18.20
N SER A 248 -18.37 -9.92 18.22
CA SER A 248 -18.88 -8.59 18.63
C SER A 248 -19.14 -8.44 20.12
N GLU A 249 -18.98 -9.51 20.90
CA GLU A 249 -19.34 -9.56 22.32
C GLU A 249 -18.23 -10.22 23.14
N ALA A 250 -18.08 -9.78 24.38
CA ALA A 250 -17.16 -10.41 25.34
C ALA A 250 -17.78 -11.67 25.96
N LEU A 251 -18.20 -12.60 25.11
CA LEU A 251 -18.83 -13.86 25.52
C LEU A 251 -17.83 -15.03 25.42
N ASN A 252 -18.02 -16.04 26.30
CA ASN A 252 -17.30 -17.30 26.18
C ASN A 252 -17.77 -18.08 24.94
N GLU A 253 -16.96 -19.06 24.54
CA GLU A 253 -17.35 -20.05 23.56
C GLU A 253 -18.67 -20.72 23.97
N THR A 254 -19.56 -20.91 23.01
CA THR A 254 -20.84 -21.59 23.20
C THR A 254 -20.93 -22.84 22.31
N THR A 255 -21.68 -23.83 22.77
CA THR A 255 -22.04 -25.01 21.96
C THR A 255 -23.42 -24.79 21.35
N VAL A 256 -23.55 -25.00 20.05
CA VAL A 256 -24.79 -24.84 19.29
C VAL A 256 -24.97 -26.09 18.44
N ASP A 257 -25.65 -27.11 19.01
CA ASP A 257 -25.74 -28.44 18.41
C ASP A 257 -26.46 -28.46 17.05
N ASP A 258 -27.40 -27.56 16.81
CA ASP A 258 -28.13 -27.40 15.56
C ASP A 258 -27.74 -26.16 14.77
N GLY A 259 -26.48 -25.72 14.95
CA GLY A 259 -25.90 -24.58 14.25
C GLY A 259 -25.21 -25.01 12.97
N MET A 260 -23.90 -24.84 12.91
CA MET A 260 -23.11 -25.42 11.83
C MET A 260 -22.94 -26.92 12.07
N LEU A 261 -23.12 -27.72 11.03
CA LEU A 261 -23.09 -29.20 11.12
C LEU A 261 -21.77 -29.76 10.60
N SER A 262 -21.24 -29.23 9.50
CA SER A 262 -20.01 -29.72 8.90
C SER A 262 -19.28 -28.69 8.05
N PHE A 263 -17.97 -28.90 7.92
CA PHE A 263 -17.11 -28.28 6.92
C PHE A 263 -16.99 -29.25 5.75
N ASP A 264 -17.51 -28.88 4.59
CA ASP A 264 -17.61 -29.74 3.43
C ASP A 264 -16.64 -29.35 2.32
N GLU A 265 -16.33 -30.26 1.44
CA GLU A 265 -15.67 -29.93 0.18
C GLU A 265 -16.54 -28.96 -0.63
N GLY A 266 -15.97 -27.78 -0.94
CA GLY A 266 -16.63 -26.71 -1.67
C GLY A 266 -17.73 -25.98 -0.90
N GLY A 267 -17.76 -26.07 0.44
CA GLY A 267 -18.77 -25.38 1.24
C GLY A 267 -18.87 -25.83 2.70
N PHE A 268 -20.06 -25.69 3.26
CA PHE A 268 -20.38 -26.11 4.62
C PHE A 268 -21.89 -26.37 4.74
N SER A 269 -22.30 -27.06 5.81
CA SER A 269 -23.71 -27.32 6.08
C SER A 269 -24.14 -26.76 7.41
N VAL A 270 -25.34 -26.19 7.46
CA VAL A 270 -25.95 -25.65 8.66
C VAL A 270 -27.27 -26.35 8.99
N GLY A 271 -27.59 -26.41 10.28
CA GLY A 271 -28.88 -26.92 10.78
C GLY A 271 -29.90 -25.78 10.94
N ALA A 272 -31.03 -26.10 11.52
CA ALA A 272 -32.20 -25.25 11.64
C ALA A 272 -32.11 -24.15 12.73
N ASN A 273 -30.91 -23.82 13.14
CA ASN A 273 -30.71 -22.79 14.18
C ASN A 273 -30.88 -21.37 13.62
N ASN A 274 -31.66 -20.53 14.27
CA ASN A 274 -31.98 -19.17 13.84
C ASN A 274 -30.76 -18.25 13.67
N PHE A 275 -29.58 -18.60 14.21
CA PHE A 275 -28.35 -17.85 13.95
C PHE A 275 -27.72 -18.17 12.59
N PHE A 276 -28.07 -19.31 11.99
CA PHE A 276 -27.42 -19.86 10.81
C PHE A 276 -28.37 -20.07 9.64
N ASP A 277 -29.64 -20.40 9.87
CA ASP A 277 -30.60 -20.82 8.83
C ASP A 277 -31.99 -20.17 8.97
N ASP A 278 -32.06 -18.92 9.41
CA ASP A 278 -33.31 -18.14 9.51
C ASP A 278 -33.59 -17.44 8.16
N GLU A 279 -34.89 -17.28 7.77
CA GLU A 279 -35.36 -16.59 6.56
C GLU A 279 -35.04 -15.10 6.55
#